data_8c2d2f1fa9aa384ed896696e2d12a1e9
#
_entry.id   8c2d2f1fa9aa384ed896696e2d12a1e9
#
_cell.length_a   1.000
_cell.length_b   1.000
_cell.length_c   1.000
_cell.angle_alpha   90.00
_cell.angle_beta   90.00
_cell.angle_gamma   90.00
#
_symmetry.space_group_name_H-M   'P 1'
#
loop_
_entity.id
_entity.type
_entity.pdbx_description
1 polymer ?
#
loop_
_entity_poly.entity_id
_entity_poly.type
_entity_poly.pdbx_seq_one_letter_code
_entity_poly.pdbx_strand_id
1 'polypeptide(L)'
;MDDVAGFSVAEFEAAMDRAVERSETVEFYGHKPGVTVPVDKLEAIVAAADERGLPFVLYSDFAHGEGNGPGVALSLDDNSVSLWDDIRPMLRQYNAHLTFFVSRYTRLSDDQKATLKDFLNDGHELQPHSINHLREPEYVEDRGLAALMNEEVLPSIDALRADGYPAEAFAYPFGARTSEIDEEILKHVGVLRSLSFPYGFPVEDACP
;
A
#
# COMPACT_ATOMS: atom_id res chain seq x y z
N MET A 1 8.31 -2.86 -5.94
CA MET A 1 8.85 -4.24 -5.98
C MET A 1 8.66 -4.92 -7.33
N ASP A 2 7.73 -4.44 -8.15
CA ASP A 2 7.50 -5.02 -9.49
C ASP A 2 8.75 -5.01 -10.38
N ASP A 3 8.94 -6.06 -11.17
CA ASP A 3 10.11 -6.19 -12.07
C ASP A 3 10.19 -5.11 -13.14
N VAL A 4 9.04 -4.53 -13.53
CA VAL A 4 8.98 -3.43 -14.49
C VAL A 4 9.78 -2.20 -14.02
N ALA A 5 9.94 -2.03 -12.70
CA ALA A 5 10.72 -0.95 -12.11
C ALA A 5 12.24 -1.19 -12.17
N GLY A 6 12.68 -2.43 -12.45
CA GLY A 6 14.10 -2.78 -12.63
C GLY A 6 14.95 -2.80 -11.36
N PHE A 7 14.38 -2.62 -10.18
CA PHE A 7 15.12 -2.64 -8.92
C PHE A 7 15.57 -4.04 -8.53
N SER A 8 16.85 -4.15 -8.19
CA SER A 8 17.46 -5.37 -7.64
C SER A 8 17.21 -5.51 -6.13
N VAL A 9 17.37 -6.72 -5.58
CA VAL A 9 17.32 -6.95 -4.13
C VAL A 9 18.35 -6.07 -3.41
N ALA A 10 19.56 -5.91 -3.94
CA ALA A 10 20.61 -5.08 -3.34
C ALA A 10 20.20 -3.60 -3.19
N GLU A 11 19.36 -3.08 -4.08
CA GLU A 11 18.85 -1.69 -3.94
C GLU A 11 17.81 -1.58 -2.82
N PHE A 12 16.99 -2.61 -2.60
CA PHE A 12 16.10 -2.68 -1.44
C PHE A 12 16.88 -2.80 -0.14
N GLU A 13 17.92 -3.64 -0.10
CA GLU A 13 18.82 -3.77 1.06
C GLU A 13 19.51 -2.44 1.39
N ALA A 14 20.05 -1.75 0.38
CA ALA A 14 20.67 -0.44 0.57
C ALA A 14 19.67 0.64 1.06
N ALA A 15 18.40 0.55 0.67
CA ALA A 15 17.36 1.43 1.18
C ALA A 15 17.03 1.11 2.66
N MET A 16 17.00 -0.17 3.04
CA MET A 16 16.83 -0.58 4.44
C MET A 16 18.00 -0.16 5.32
N ASP A 17 19.24 -0.32 4.86
CA ASP A 17 20.44 0.14 5.57
C ASP A 17 20.37 1.64 5.84
N ARG A 18 19.94 2.43 4.84
CA ARG A 18 19.73 3.86 4.99
C ARG A 18 18.60 4.20 5.95
N ALA A 19 17.53 3.42 5.95
CA ALA A 19 16.42 3.58 6.91
C ALA A 19 16.90 3.41 8.35
N VAL A 20 17.77 2.41 8.61
CA VAL A 20 18.42 2.23 9.92
C VAL A 20 19.29 3.43 10.29
N GLU A 21 20.15 3.87 9.36
CA GLU A 21 21.09 4.98 9.61
C GLU A 21 20.38 6.29 9.94
N ARG A 22 19.23 6.54 9.30
CA ARG A 22 18.47 7.79 9.43
C ARG A 22 17.33 7.72 10.44
N SER A 23 17.08 6.54 11.01
CA SER A 23 15.91 6.30 11.88
C SER A 23 14.60 6.64 11.17
N GLU A 24 14.44 6.18 9.95
CA GLU A 24 13.24 6.38 9.11
C GLU A 24 12.63 5.04 8.67
N THR A 25 11.36 5.04 8.27
CA THR A 25 10.71 3.90 7.64
C THR A 25 10.86 4.00 6.13
N VAL A 26 11.29 2.90 5.49
CA VAL A 26 11.31 2.80 4.03
C VAL A 26 10.06 2.11 3.52
N GLU A 27 9.47 2.66 2.46
CA GLU A 27 8.25 2.12 1.84
C GLU A 27 8.55 1.40 0.54
N PHE A 28 8.03 0.18 0.39
CA PHE A 28 8.09 -0.59 -0.85
C PHE A 28 6.70 -1.08 -1.23
N TYR A 29 6.35 -0.94 -2.50
CA TYR A 29 5.07 -1.42 -3.00
C TYR A 29 5.22 -2.33 -4.22
N GLY A 30 4.21 -3.13 -4.48
CA GLY A 30 4.10 -3.99 -5.65
C GLY A 30 2.64 -4.40 -5.87
N HIS A 31 2.40 -5.33 -6.80
CA HIS A 31 1.02 -5.69 -7.15
C HIS A 31 0.77 -7.21 -7.07
N LYS A 32 1.37 -7.99 -7.97
CA LYS A 32 0.99 -9.39 -8.23
C LYS A 32 2.16 -10.33 -7.97
N PRO A 33 2.25 -10.91 -6.76
CA PRO A 33 3.26 -11.94 -6.48
C PRO A 33 3.20 -13.08 -7.51
N GLY A 34 4.37 -13.51 -7.98
CA GLY A 34 4.51 -14.54 -9.02
C GLY A 34 4.19 -14.08 -10.45
N VAL A 35 3.74 -12.82 -10.63
CA VAL A 35 3.42 -12.26 -11.96
C VAL A 35 4.20 -10.98 -12.24
N THR A 36 4.05 -9.95 -11.43
CA THR A 36 4.80 -8.69 -11.57
C THR A 36 5.91 -8.56 -10.53
N VAL A 37 5.75 -9.20 -9.37
CA VAL A 37 6.76 -9.31 -8.32
C VAL A 37 7.19 -10.77 -8.25
N PRO A 38 8.41 -11.18 -8.63
CA PRO A 38 8.90 -12.52 -8.40
C PRO A 38 8.81 -12.89 -6.92
N VAL A 39 8.32 -14.10 -6.60
CA VAL A 39 8.11 -14.52 -5.22
C VAL A 39 9.44 -14.61 -4.46
N ASP A 40 10.47 -15.11 -5.10
CA ASP A 40 11.83 -15.18 -4.54
C ASP A 40 12.42 -13.80 -4.23
N LYS A 41 12.13 -12.80 -5.08
CA LYS A 41 12.52 -11.40 -4.83
C LYS A 41 11.77 -10.83 -3.63
N LEU A 42 10.47 -11.07 -3.53
CA LEU A 42 9.68 -10.63 -2.38
C LEU A 42 10.16 -11.30 -1.09
N GLU A 43 10.42 -12.61 -1.13
CA GLU A 43 10.97 -13.34 0.01
C GLU A 43 12.34 -12.79 0.43
N ALA A 44 13.23 -12.49 -0.53
CA ALA A 44 14.52 -11.90 -0.24
C ALA A 44 14.40 -10.51 0.44
N ILE A 45 13.43 -9.69 0.02
CA ILE A 45 13.16 -8.38 0.64
C ILE A 45 12.66 -8.57 2.09
N VAL A 46 11.73 -9.49 2.30
CA VAL A 46 11.18 -9.79 3.64
C VAL A 46 12.26 -10.36 4.56
N ALA A 47 13.07 -11.31 4.07
CA ALA A 47 14.19 -11.88 4.81
C ALA A 47 15.24 -10.81 5.18
N ALA A 48 15.56 -9.90 4.25
CA ALA A 48 16.51 -8.82 4.50
C ALA A 48 16.02 -7.83 5.58
N ALA A 49 14.72 -7.60 5.68
CA ALA A 49 14.12 -6.80 6.75
C ALA A 49 14.22 -7.52 8.09
N ASP A 50 13.88 -8.81 8.13
CA ASP A 50 13.98 -9.66 9.34
C ASP A 50 15.42 -9.77 9.85
N GLU A 51 16.40 -10.02 8.98
CA GLU A 51 17.83 -10.07 9.31
C GLU A 51 18.36 -8.78 9.94
N ARG A 52 17.79 -7.63 9.57
CA ARG A 52 18.11 -6.31 10.13
C ARG A 52 17.34 -5.98 11.40
N GLY A 53 16.40 -6.84 11.80
CA GLY A 53 15.49 -6.58 12.93
C GLY A 53 14.58 -5.37 12.69
N LEU A 54 14.28 -5.03 11.43
CA LEU A 54 13.39 -3.93 11.09
C LEU A 54 11.93 -4.36 11.31
N PRO A 55 11.13 -3.61 12.07
CA PRO A 55 9.71 -3.87 12.18
C PRO A 55 9.00 -3.64 10.84
N PHE A 56 7.96 -4.45 10.59
CA PHE A 56 7.02 -4.22 9.50
C PHE A 56 5.99 -3.18 9.96
N VAL A 57 5.97 -2.03 9.31
CA VAL A 57 5.12 -0.88 9.63
C VAL A 57 3.90 -0.90 8.72
N LEU A 58 2.72 -0.75 9.31
CA LEU A 58 1.46 -0.66 8.57
C LEU A 58 1.10 0.81 8.29
N TYR A 59 0.27 1.06 7.29
CA TYR A 59 -0.13 2.43 6.98
C TYR A 59 -1.04 3.04 8.05
N SER A 60 -1.75 2.22 8.82
CA SER A 60 -2.44 2.66 10.04
C SER A 60 -1.48 3.21 11.11
N ASP A 61 -0.26 2.66 11.24
CA ASP A 61 0.74 3.18 12.16
C ASP A 61 1.13 4.62 11.79
N PHE A 62 1.29 4.92 10.49
CA PHE A 62 1.52 6.30 10.05
C PHE A 62 0.33 7.21 10.36
N ALA A 63 -0.91 6.73 10.18
CA ALA A 63 -2.11 7.50 10.50
C ALA A 63 -2.19 7.86 12.00
N HIS A 64 -1.64 7.02 12.86
CA HIS A 64 -1.57 7.23 14.30
C HIS A 64 -0.29 7.95 14.77
N GLY A 65 0.64 8.27 13.86
CA GLY A 65 1.92 8.90 14.18
C GLY A 65 2.95 7.94 14.79
N GLU A 66 2.72 6.63 14.69
CA GLU A 66 3.57 5.57 15.25
C GLU A 66 4.59 5.02 14.24
N GLY A 67 4.39 5.25 12.95
CA GLY A 67 5.26 4.78 11.86
C GLY A 67 6.59 5.52 11.71
N ASN A 68 7.00 6.31 12.70
CA ASN A 68 8.21 7.12 12.68
C ASN A 68 9.36 6.37 13.37
N GLY A 69 10.32 5.91 12.59
CA GLY A 69 11.49 5.19 13.10
C GLY A 69 12.04 4.20 12.08
N PRO A 70 13.11 3.44 12.42
CA PRO A 70 13.62 2.43 11.53
C PRO A 70 12.56 1.34 11.29
N GLY A 71 12.14 1.15 10.04
CA GLY A 71 11.12 0.16 9.71
C GLY A 71 10.99 -0.06 8.20
N VAL A 72 10.17 -1.04 7.85
CA VAL A 72 9.82 -1.34 6.45
C VAL A 72 8.31 -1.40 6.31
N ALA A 73 7.74 -0.52 5.49
CA ALA A 73 6.34 -0.57 5.09
C ALA A 73 6.24 -1.28 3.74
N LEU A 74 5.62 -2.45 3.73
CA LEU A 74 5.37 -3.23 2.51
C LEU A 74 3.90 -3.14 2.14
N SER A 75 3.60 -2.88 0.88
CA SER A 75 2.23 -2.90 0.39
C SER A 75 2.07 -3.62 -0.94
N LEU A 76 0.89 -4.20 -1.13
CA LEU A 76 0.45 -4.79 -2.39
C LEU A 76 -0.88 -4.16 -2.81
N ASP A 77 -0.94 -3.75 -4.07
CA ASP A 77 -2.06 -3.00 -4.63
C ASP A 77 -2.98 -3.88 -5.50
N ASP A 78 -4.14 -3.34 -5.82
CA ASP A 78 -5.17 -3.88 -6.69
C ASP A 78 -6.16 -4.84 -5.99
N ASN A 79 -6.37 -6.03 -6.59
CA ASN A 79 -7.36 -7.01 -6.11
C ASN A 79 -6.95 -8.46 -6.42
N SER A 80 -5.65 -8.72 -6.43
CA SER A 80 -5.11 -10.04 -6.77
C SER A 80 -5.12 -11.00 -5.56
N VAL A 81 -6.28 -11.14 -4.91
CA VAL A 81 -6.45 -11.83 -3.61
C VAL A 81 -5.87 -13.24 -3.60
N SER A 82 -6.08 -14.05 -4.67
CA SER A 82 -5.52 -15.41 -4.72
C SER A 82 -4.00 -15.43 -4.77
N LEU A 83 -3.38 -14.51 -5.50
CA LEU A 83 -1.92 -14.42 -5.57
C LEU A 83 -1.33 -13.90 -4.25
N TRP A 84 -2.07 -13.07 -3.53
CA TRP A 84 -1.68 -12.63 -2.19
C TRP A 84 -1.80 -13.77 -1.17
N ASP A 85 -2.81 -14.64 -1.31
CA ASP A 85 -2.98 -15.80 -0.45
C ASP A 85 -1.86 -16.84 -0.65
N ASP A 86 -1.38 -17.01 -1.89
CA ASP A 86 -0.28 -17.92 -2.21
C ASP A 86 1.03 -17.60 -1.47
N ILE A 87 1.26 -16.32 -1.12
CA ILE A 87 2.48 -15.90 -0.39
C ILE A 87 2.30 -15.87 1.14
N ARG A 88 1.09 -16.06 1.68
CA ARG A 88 0.84 -16.01 3.14
C ARG A 88 1.74 -16.96 3.95
N PRO A 89 2.01 -18.21 3.52
CA PRO A 89 2.92 -19.09 4.28
C PRO A 89 4.32 -18.49 4.42
N MET A 90 4.83 -17.85 3.38
CA MET A 90 6.13 -17.17 3.42
C MET A 90 6.09 -15.96 4.34
N LEU A 91 5.07 -15.10 4.27
CA LEU A 91 4.94 -13.94 5.16
C LEU A 91 4.88 -14.36 6.64
N ARG A 92 4.13 -15.42 6.96
CA ARG A 92 4.07 -15.98 8.33
C ARG A 92 5.42 -16.49 8.83
N GLN A 93 6.25 -17.08 7.95
CA GLN A 93 7.58 -17.58 8.30
C GLN A 93 8.46 -16.46 8.89
N TYR A 94 8.36 -15.24 8.35
CA TYR A 94 9.13 -14.08 8.78
C TYR A 94 8.36 -13.15 9.73
N ASN A 95 7.15 -13.54 10.15
CA ASN A 95 6.26 -12.65 10.91
C ASN A 95 6.10 -11.29 10.20
N ALA A 96 6.04 -11.30 8.87
CA ALA A 96 5.95 -10.10 8.05
C ALA A 96 4.50 -9.64 7.94
N HIS A 97 4.26 -8.36 8.17
CA HIS A 97 2.96 -7.72 8.05
C HIS A 97 2.96 -6.74 6.89
N LEU A 98 1.90 -6.76 6.09
CA LEU A 98 1.75 -5.93 4.89
C LEU A 98 0.42 -5.18 4.91
N THR A 99 0.42 -4.04 4.23
CA THR A 99 -0.80 -3.34 3.86
C THR A 99 -1.26 -3.77 2.47
N PHE A 100 -2.50 -4.22 2.34
CA PHE A 100 -3.14 -4.50 1.06
C PHE A 100 -4.06 -3.35 0.70
N PHE A 101 -3.72 -2.58 -0.34
CA PHE A 101 -4.56 -1.51 -0.88
C PHE A 101 -5.51 -2.10 -1.91
N VAL A 102 -6.78 -2.30 -1.50
CA VAL A 102 -7.75 -3.10 -2.26
C VAL A 102 -8.62 -2.23 -3.15
N SER A 103 -8.45 -2.35 -4.46
CA SER A 103 -9.38 -1.78 -5.43
C SER A 103 -10.57 -2.72 -5.69
N ARG A 104 -11.68 -2.15 -6.15
CA ARG A 104 -12.87 -2.91 -6.54
C ARG A 104 -13.40 -3.86 -5.45
N TYR A 105 -13.20 -3.52 -4.19
CA TYR A 105 -13.59 -4.36 -3.05
C TYR A 105 -15.05 -4.83 -3.11
N THR A 106 -15.97 -3.99 -3.55
CA THR A 106 -17.40 -4.30 -3.69
C THR A 106 -17.71 -5.36 -4.76
N ARG A 107 -16.74 -5.69 -5.62
CA ARG A 107 -16.87 -6.69 -6.70
C ARG A 107 -16.20 -8.03 -6.35
N LEU A 108 -15.54 -8.11 -5.22
CA LEU A 108 -14.95 -9.35 -4.76
C LEU A 108 -16.05 -10.35 -4.39
N SER A 109 -15.78 -11.63 -4.65
CA SER A 109 -16.66 -12.71 -4.20
C SER A 109 -16.59 -12.87 -2.67
N ASP A 110 -17.58 -13.56 -2.11
CA ASP A 110 -17.61 -13.85 -0.66
C ASP A 110 -16.39 -14.68 -0.24
N ASP A 111 -15.92 -15.60 -1.07
CA ASP A 111 -14.69 -16.38 -0.82
C ASP A 111 -13.45 -15.49 -0.78
N GLN A 112 -13.32 -14.53 -1.72
CA GLN A 112 -12.22 -13.57 -1.71
C GLN A 112 -12.25 -12.67 -0.48
N LYS A 113 -13.44 -12.21 -0.08
CA LYS A 113 -13.61 -11.43 1.15
C LYS A 113 -13.29 -12.25 2.40
N ALA A 114 -13.65 -13.53 2.42
CA ALA A 114 -13.27 -14.43 3.50
C ALA A 114 -11.74 -14.58 3.61
N THR A 115 -11.06 -14.78 2.48
CA THR A 115 -9.59 -14.81 2.42
C THR A 115 -8.97 -13.52 2.95
N LEU A 116 -9.50 -12.36 2.56
CA LEU A 116 -9.02 -11.07 3.07
C LEU A 116 -9.22 -10.93 4.60
N LYS A 117 -10.28 -11.53 5.13
CA LYS A 117 -10.51 -11.56 6.58
C LYS A 117 -9.48 -12.41 7.32
N ASP A 118 -8.99 -13.47 6.70
CA ASP A 118 -7.89 -14.27 7.24
C ASP A 118 -6.58 -13.49 7.28
N PHE A 119 -6.36 -12.55 6.36
CA PHE A 119 -5.17 -11.69 6.37
C PHE A 119 -5.11 -10.81 7.64
N LEU A 120 -6.26 -10.31 8.11
CA LEU A 120 -6.32 -9.60 9.40
C LEU A 120 -5.87 -10.48 10.57
N ASN A 121 -6.27 -11.77 10.56
CA ASN A 121 -5.88 -12.70 11.61
C ASN A 121 -4.37 -12.97 11.62
N ASP A 122 -3.71 -12.76 10.47
CA ASP A 122 -2.26 -12.87 10.31
C ASP A 122 -1.52 -11.54 10.62
N GLY A 123 -2.24 -10.50 11.04
CA GLY A 123 -1.65 -9.19 11.38
C GLY A 123 -1.46 -8.24 10.20
N HIS A 124 -1.97 -8.59 9.02
CA HIS A 124 -1.98 -7.68 7.87
C HIS A 124 -3.11 -6.65 7.98
N GLU A 125 -3.07 -5.59 7.20
CA GLU A 125 -4.17 -4.64 7.11
C GLU A 125 -4.71 -4.50 5.68
N LEU A 126 -5.97 -4.06 5.57
CA LEU A 126 -6.63 -3.72 4.33
C LEU A 126 -6.98 -2.24 4.30
N GLN A 127 -6.61 -1.56 3.22
CA GLN A 127 -6.84 -0.15 3.01
C GLN A 127 -7.48 0.09 1.62
N PRO A 128 -8.24 1.18 1.43
CA PRO A 128 -8.94 1.45 0.17
C PRO A 128 -7.99 1.90 -0.96
N HIS A 129 -8.32 1.47 -2.20
CA HIS A 129 -7.65 1.81 -3.44
C HIS A 129 -8.64 2.14 -4.56
N SER A 130 -9.64 2.95 -4.27
CA SER A 130 -10.80 3.34 -5.08
C SER A 130 -11.73 2.19 -5.53
N ILE A 131 -12.92 2.56 -6.04
CA ILE A 131 -13.92 1.58 -6.51
C ILE A 131 -13.60 1.03 -7.89
N ASN A 132 -13.20 1.88 -8.85
CA ASN A 132 -13.00 1.47 -10.23
C ASN A 132 -11.54 1.50 -10.69
N HIS A 133 -10.62 1.96 -9.83
CA HIS A 133 -9.21 2.11 -10.15
C HIS A 133 -8.98 3.04 -11.35
N LEU A 134 -9.48 4.27 -11.24
CA LEU A 134 -9.36 5.31 -12.26
C LEU A 134 -8.21 6.27 -11.91
N ARG A 135 -7.77 7.06 -12.91
CA ARG A 135 -6.86 8.17 -12.67
C ARG A 135 -7.67 9.36 -12.16
N GLU A 136 -7.53 9.67 -10.88
CA GLU A 136 -8.41 10.60 -10.18
C GLU A 136 -8.36 12.04 -10.70
N PRO A 137 -7.18 12.63 -11.04
CA PRO A 137 -7.16 13.97 -11.65
C PRO A 137 -7.94 14.04 -12.96
N GLU A 138 -7.82 13.04 -13.84
CA GLU A 138 -8.56 12.97 -15.10
C GLU A 138 -10.06 12.82 -14.86
N TYR A 139 -10.44 12.06 -13.84
CA TYR A 139 -11.85 11.94 -13.43
C TYR A 139 -12.41 13.26 -12.92
N VAL A 140 -11.62 14.02 -12.14
CA VAL A 140 -12.02 15.35 -11.65
C VAL A 140 -12.19 16.35 -12.80
N GLU A 141 -11.29 16.31 -13.80
CA GLU A 141 -11.42 17.16 -15.00
C GLU A 141 -12.72 16.89 -15.77
N ASP A 142 -13.15 15.62 -15.85
CA ASP A 142 -14.37 15.23 -16.59
C ASP A 142 -15.65 15.43 -15.78
N ARG A 143 -15.64 15.12 -14.47
CA ARG A 143 -16.86 15.00 -13.65
C ARG A 143 -16.89 15.85 -12.38
N GLY A 144 -15.77 16.43 -12.04
CA GLY A 144 -15.59 17.26 -10.85
C GLY A 144 -15.27 16.48 -9.58
N LEU A 145 -14.69 17.17 -8.61
CA LEU A 145 -14.22 16.60 -7.34
C LEU A 145 -15.33 15.92 -6.52
N ALA A 146 -16.51 16.54 -6.47
CA ALA A 146 -17.66 15.97 -5.74
C ALA A 146 -18.11 14.60 -6.33
N ALA A 147 -18.01 14.41 -7.65
CA ALA A 147 -18.30 13.13 -8.28
C ALA A 147 -17.22 12.10 -7.92
N LEU A 148 -15.93 12.47 -7.97
CA LEU A 148 -14.83 11.60 -7.54
C LEU A 148 -15.07 11.10 -6.11
N MET A 149 -15.33 11.99 -5.18
CA MET A 149 -15.56 11.62 -3.78
C MET A 149 -16.75 10.69 -3.63
N ASN A 150 -17.89 11.01 -4.22
CA ASN A 150 -19.13 10.25 -4.03
C ASN A 150 -19.19 8.93 -4.81
N GLU A 151 -18.43 8.78 -5.88
CA GLU A 151 -18.54 7.60 -6.77
C GLU A 151 -17.32 6.66 -6.66
N GLU A 152 -16.15 7.17 -6.26
CA GLU A 152 -14.90 6.40 -6.22
C GLU A 152 -14.29 6.27 -4.84
N VAL A 153 -14.10 7.40 -4.12
CA VAL A 153 -13.33 7.43 -2.88
C VAL A 153 -14.17 6.97 -1.69
N LEU A 154 -15.23 7.71 -1.35
CA LEU A 154 -16.05 7.40 -0.18
C LEU A 154 -16.68 6.01 -0.23
N PRO A 155 -17.24 5.53 -1.36
CA PRO A 155 -17.75 4.17 -1.42
C PRO A 155 -16.68 3.10 -1.20
N SER A 156 -15.40 3.35 -1.56
CA SER A 156 -14.30 2.41 -1.31
C SER A 156 -13.95 2.33 0.18
N ILE A 157 -13.92 3.47 0.86
CA ILE A 157 -13.70 3.59 2.30
C ILE A 157 -14.87 2.94 3.08
N ASP A 158 -16.10 3.31 2.73
CA ASP A 158 -17.31 2.86 3.43
C ASP A 158 -17.53 1.35 3.29
N ALA A 159 -17.21 0.77 2.11
CA ALA A 159 -17.34 -0.66 1.90
C ALA A 159 -16.39 -1.47 2.79
N LEU A 160 -15.17 -1.01 2.98
CA LEU A 160 -14.22 -1.64 3.90
C LEU A 160 -14.67 -1.47 5.36
N ARG A 161 -15.07 -0.25 5.75
CA ARG A 161 -15.58 0.02 7.09
C ARG A 161 -16.81 -0.80 7.45
N ALA A 162 -17.72 -0.99 6.51
CA ALA A 162 -18.91 -1.84 6.70
C ALA A 162 -18.57 -3.29 7.01
N ASP A 163 -17.47 -3.81 6.46
CA ASP A 163 -16.98 -5.17 6.72
C ASP A 163 -16.00 -5.24 7.92
N GLY A 164 -15.82 -4.11 8.65
CA GLY A 164 -15.07 -4.03 9.91
C GLY A 164 -13.59 -3.69 9.78
N TYR A 165 -13.13 -3.21 8.63
CA TYR A 165 -11.77 -2.71 8.43
C TYR A 165 -11.71 -1.21 8.77
N PRO A 166 -10.64 -0.71 9.45
CA PRO A 166 -10.57 0.71 9.86
C PRO A 166 -10.59 1.70 8.70
N ALA A 167 -9.93 1.38 7.58
CA ALA A 167 -9.79 2.23 6.40
C ALA A 167 -9.25 3.64 6.76
N GLU A 168 -8.01 3.69 7.25
CA GLU A 168 -7.35 4.88 7.78
C GLU A 168 -6.29 5.47 6.85
N ALA A 169 -5.95 4.76 5.78
CA ALA A 169 -5.09 5.21 4.71
C ALA A 169 -5.80 5.06 3.36
N PHE A 170 -5.35 5.81 2.35
CA PHE A 170 -5.83 5.68 0.97
C PHE A 170 -4.65 5.68 0.01
N ALA A 171 -4.61 4.72 -0.91
CA ALA A 171 -3.62 4.71 -1.98
C ALA A 171 -4.25 5.18 -3.29
N TYR A 172 -3.58 6.09 -3.97
CA TYR A 172 -4.01 6.58 -5.27
C TYR A 172 -3.74 5.58 -6.39
N PRO A 173 -4.76 5.18 -7.17
CA PRO A 173 -4.53 4.48 -8.43
C PRO A 173 -3.53 5.22 -9.32
N PHE A 174 -2.52 4.49 -9.81
CA PHE A 174 -1.41 5.05 -10.60
C PHE A 174 -0.58 6.12 -9.87
N GLY A 175 -0.79 6.35 -8.58
CA GLY A 175 -0.17 7.45 -7.84
C GLY A 175 -0.63 8.83 -8.28
N ALA A 176 -1.68 8.92 -9.11
CA ALA A 176 -2.16 10.17 -9.69
C ALA A 176 -2.98 10.98 -8.68
N ARG A 177 -2.51 12.17 -8.34
CA ARG A 177 -3.11 13.04 -7.33
C ARG A 177 -2.99 14.52 -7.67
N THR A 178 -3.77 15.35 -6.98
CA THR A 178 -3.58 16.81 -6.91
C THR A 178 -3.77 17.25 -5.46
N SER A 179 -3.24 18.42 -5.10
CA SER A 179 -3.41 18.96 -3.73
C SER A 179 -4.89 19.15 -3.35
N GLU A 180 -5.75 19.50 -4.31
CA GLU A 180 -7.18 19.63 -4.08
C GLU A 180 -7.83 18.30 -3.71
N ILE A 181 -7.44 17.21 -4.40
CA ILE A 181 -7.92 15.85 -4.11
C ILE A 181 -7.40 15.39 -2.74
N ASP A 182 -6.11 15.65 -2.44
CA ASP A 182 -5.50 15.31 -1.16
C ASP A 182 -6.25 15.95 0.01
N GLU A 183 -6.51 17.26 -0.08
CA GLU A 183 -7.23 18.02 0.97
C GLU A 183 -8.63 17.44 1.24
N GLU A 184 -9.30 16.93 0.20
CA GLU A 184 -10.63 16.37 0.36
C GLU A 184 -10.58 14.97 0.97
N ILE A 185 -9.69 14.08 0.49
CA ILE A 185 -9.56 12.70 1.00
C ILE A 185 -9.05 12.69 2.45
N LEU A 186 -8.13 13.58 2.82
CA LEU A 186 -7.60 13.70 4.19
C LEU A 186 -8.64 14.09 5.25
N LYS A 187 -9.83 14.51 4.85
CA LYS A 187 -10.96 14.67 5.79
C LYS A 187 -11.55 13.34 6.24
N HIS A 188 -11.22 12.24 5.57
CA HIS A 188 -11.81 10.92 5.77
C HIS A 188 -10.80 9.85 6.19
N VAL A 189 -9.51 10.04 5.88
CA VAL A 189 -8.41 9.13 6.24
C VAL A 189 -7.23 9.92 6.81
N GLY A 190 -6.34 9.26 7.54
CA GLY A 190 -5.18 9.91 8.17
C GLY A 190 -3.96 10.00 7.27
N VAL A 191 -3.84 9.13 6.26
CA VAL A 191 -2.65 9.01 5.40
C VAL A 191 -3.03 8.77 3.94
N LEU A 192 -2.26 9.37 3.05
CA LEU A 192 -2.33 9.17 1.60
C LEU A 192 -1.04 8.55 1.09
N ARG A 193 -1.15 7.53 0.25
CA ARG A 193 -0.01 6.92 -0.44
C ARG A 193 -0.10 7.20 -1.94
N SER A 194 0.96 7.80 -2.46
CA SER A 194 1.20 7.98 -3.89
C SER A 194 2.36 7.08 -4.35
N LEU A 195 2.76 7.17 -5.60
CA LEU A 195 3.99 6.54 -6.06
C LEU A 195 5.19 7.35 -5.60
N SER A 196 6.30 6.66 -5.25
CA SER A 196 7.57 7.32 -5.05
C SER A 196 8.03 8.00 -6.34
N PHE A 197 8.68 9.14 -6.20
CA PHE A 197 9.22 9.87 -7.34
C PHE A 197 10.26 9.03 -8.10
N PRO A 198 10.39 9.19 -9.42
CA PRO A 198 11.44 8.54 -10.19
C PRO A 198 12.81 8.84 -9.59
N TYR A 199 13.66 7.83 -9.59
CA TYR A 199 15.06 7.93 -9.17
C TYR A 199 15.74 9.14 -9.81
N GLY A 200 16.21 10.09 -9.01
CA GLY A 200 16.90 11.32 -9.47
C GLY A 200 16.19 12.65 -9.16
N PHE A 201 14.97 12.62 -8.61
CA PHE A 201 14.39 13.85 -8.05
C PHE A 201 14.98 14.12 -6.67
N PRO A 202 15.42 15.39 -6.39
CA PRO A 202 15.82 15.77 -5.04
C PRO A 202 14.65 15.53 -4.06
N VAL A 203 14.96 14.98 -2.90
CA VAL A 203 13.96 14.74 -1.84
C VAL A 203 13.28 16.05 -1.41
N GLU A 204 13.97 17.16 -1.59
CA GLU A 204 13.49 18.52 -1.29
C GLU A 204 12.28 18.95 -2.15
N ASP A 205 12.12 18.35 -3.35
CA ASP A 205 10.97 18.62 -4.25
C ASP A 205 9.82 17.61 -4.06
N ALA A 206 9.99 16.63 -3.18
CA ALA A 206 9.05 15.55 -2.98
C ALA A 206 8.00 15.81 -1.86
N CYS A 207 8.24 16.85 -1.06
CA CYS A 207 7.27 17.32 -0.06
C CYS A 207 6.78 18.71 -0.44
N PRO A 208 5.46 18.92 -0.66
CA PRO A 208 4.91 20.26 -0.75
C PRO A 208 4.99 20.97 0.60
#